data_a8a658f6fda9b9bfb2291dca9cea48ed
#
_entry.id   a8a658f6fda9b9bfb2291dca9cea48ed
#
_cell.length_a   1.000
_cell.length_b   1.000
_cell.length_c   1.000
_cell.angle_alpha   90.00
_cell.angle_beta   90.00
_cell.angle_gamma   90.00
#
_symmetry.space_group_name_H-M   'P 1'
#
loop_
_entity.id
_entity.type
_entity.pdbx_description
1 polymer ?
#
loop_
_entity_poly.entity_id
_entity_poly.type
_entity_poly.pdbx_seq_one_letter_code
_entity_poly.pdbx_strand_id
1 'polypeptide(L)'
;DFDCGIMISASHNPYYDNGIKLIDCYGEKMPEETLRLVEDYIDGKLHVFDKDWPELPFAHREHIGCTVDYVSGRNRYVGYLISLGLYSFRGRRIALDCANGASWNIAKAVFDALGATTLVINAEPNGLNINRDAGSTHIGGLQKFVVENHCDVGFAFDGDADRCLC
;
A
#
# COMPACT_ATOMS: atom_id res chain seq x y z
N ASP A 1 -16.96 3.58 9.32
CA ASP A 1 -16.86 2.22 9.84
C ASP A 1 -17.27 1.28 8.70
N PHE A 2 -16.48 0.26 8.45
CA PHE A 2 -16.71 -0.76 7.42
C PHE A 2 -16.73 -2.14 8.10
N ASP A 3 -17.50 -3.08 7.55
CA ASP A 3 -17.61 -4.44 8.08
C ASP A 3 -16.35 -5.26 7.75
N CYS A 4 -15.75 -5.01 6.61
CA CYS A 4 -14.48 -5.61 6.20
C CYS A 4 -13.74 -4.73 5.18
N GLY A 5 -12.48 -5.06 4.97
CA GLY A 5 -11.63 -4.45 3.95
C GLY A 5 -11.03 -5.51 3.02
N ILE A 6 -10.81 -5.12 1.78
CA ILE A 6 -10.08 -5.94 0.80
C ILE A 6 -8.91 -5.12 0.30
N MET A 7 -7.68 -5.59 0.53
CA MET A 7 -6.47 -4.99 0.04
C MET A 7 -5.92 -5.83 -1.12
N ILE A 8 -5.71 -5.19 -2.26
CA ILE A 8 -5.07 -5.81 -3.43
C ILE A 8 -3.64 -5.28 -3.47
N SER A 9 -2.65 -6.18 -3.45
CA SER A 9 -1.25 -5.80 -3.37
C SER A 9 -0.35 -6.82 -4.04
N ALA A 10 0.62 -6.34 -4.80
CA ALA A 10 1.74 -7.15 -5.28
C ALA A 10 2.84 -7.31 -4.22
N SER A 11 2.76 -6.60 -3.07
CA SER A 11 3.81 -6.51 -2.06
C SER A 11 5.15 -6.12 -2.72
N HIS A 12 6.17 -6.97 -2.65
CA HIS A 12 7.47 -6.76 -3.29
C HIS A 12 7.59 -7.42 -4.68
N ASN A 13 6.52 -8.02 -5.19
CA ASN A 13 6.48 -8.70 -6.48
C ASN A 13 6.20 -7.74 -7.64
N PRO A 14 6.38 -8.18 -8.89
CA PRO A 14 5.91 -7.47 -10.07
C PRO A 14 4.38 -7.29 -10.07
N TYR A 15 3.89 -6.33 -10.84
CA TYR A 15 2.47 -5.97 -10.91
C TYR A 15 1.51 -7.12 -11.29
N TYR A 16 2.00 -8.15 -11.96
CA TYR A 16 1.19 -9.30 -12.39
C TYR A 16 1.04 -10.38 -11.31
N ASP A 17 1.75 -10.26 -10.19
CA ASP A 17 1.67 -11.16 -9.03
C ASP A 17 0.90 -10.51 -7.88
N ASN A 18 -0.31 -10.02 -8.15
CA ASN A 18 -1.17 -9.44 -7.11
C ASN A 18 -1.70 -10.52 -6.17
N GLY A 19 -1.75 -10.18 -4.88
CA GLY A 19 -2.45 -10.94 -3.84
C GLY A 19 -3.66 -10.18 -3.32
N ILE A 20 -4.58 -10.89 -2.68
CA ILE A 20 -5.74 -10.33 -2.00
C ILE A 20 -5.58 -10.58 -0.50
N LYS A 21 -5.66 -9.52 0.30
CA LYS A 21 -5.65 -9.60 1.76
C LYS A 21 -7.03 -9.18 2.27
N LEU A 22 -7.69 -10.03 3.05
CA LEU A 22 -8.96 -9.69 3.71
C LEU A 22 -8.66 -9.14 5.11
N ILE A 23 -9.34 -8.05 5.44
CA ILE A 23 -9.17 -7.31 6.69
C ILE A 23 -10.52 -7.25 7.37
N ASP A 24 -10.56 -7.50 8.67
CA ASP A 24 -11.79 -7.50 9.44
C ASP A 24 -12.25 -6.08 9.83
N CYS A 25 -13.37 -5.97 10.56
CA CYS A 25 -13.92 -4.70 11.00
C CYS A 25 -13.05 -3.96 12.04
N TYR A 26 -12.07 -4.62 12.62
CA TYR A 26 -11.10 -4.03 13.56
C TYR A 26 -9.84 -3.51 12.86
N GLY A 27 -9.69 -3.78 11.56
CA GLY A 27 -8.50 -3.42 10.79
C GLY A 27 -7.37 -4.44 10.89
N GLU A 28 -7.66 -5.65 11.36
CA GLU A 28 -6.71 -6.74 11.48
C GLU A 28 -6.86 -7.75 10.35
N LYS A 29 -5.85 -8.60 10.15
CA LYS A 29 -5.94 -9.70 9.18
C LYS A 29 -7.12 -10.59 9.54
N MET A 30 -7.99 -10.88 8.56
CA MET A 30 -9.15 -11.74 8.75
C MET A 30 -8.73 -13.11 9.31
N PRO A 31 -9.47 -13.66 10.31
CA PRO A 31 -9.17 -14.97 10.87
C PRO A 31 -9.13 -16.08 9.83
N GLU A 32 -8.20 -17.01 9.99
CA GLU A 32 -7.96 -18.13 9.06
C GLU A 32 -9.23 -18.99 8.82
N GLU A 33 -10.06 -19.15 9.85
CA GLU A 33 -11.33 -19.86 9.74
C GLU A 33 -12.29 -19.18 8.77
N THR A 34 -12.38 -17.85 8.83
CA THR A 34 -13.22 -17.07 7.91
C THR A 34 -12.65 -17.08 6.49
N LEU A 35 -11.32 -16.98 6.34
CA LEU A 35 -10.66 -17.08 5.04
C LEU A 35 -10.99 -18.42 4.37
N ARG A 36 -10.94 -19.50 5.13
CA ARG A 36 -11.27 -20.84 4.63
C ARG A 36 -12.71 -20.96 4.17
N LEU A 37 -13.67 -20.35 4.88
CA LEU A 37 -15.06 -20.31 4.46
C LEU A 37 -15.25 -19.53 3.15
N VAL A 38 -14.53 -18.42 2.97
CA VAL A 38 -14.55 -17.63 1.73
C VAL A 38 -13.97 -18.44 0.56
N GLU A 39 -12.85 -19.13 0.77
CA GLU A 39 -12.22 -19.98 -0.24
C GLU A 39 -13.15 -21.15 -0.62
N ASP A 40 -13.75 -21.84 0.35
CA ASP A 40 -14.68 -22.94 0.12
C ASP A 40 -15.94 -22.48 -0.63
N TYR A 41 -16.39 -21.25 -0.39
CA TYR A 41 -17.46 -20.65 -1.14
C TYR A 41 -17.08 -20.36 -2.60
N ILE A 42 -15.91 -19.78 -2.83
CA ILE A 42 -15.39 -19.50 -4.18
C ILE A 42 -15.16 -20.80 -4.96
N ASP A 43 -14.69 -21.84 -4.30
CA ASP A 43 -14.47 -23.16 -4.88
C ASP A 43 -15.77 -23.97 -5.11
N GLY A 44 -16.92 -23.43 -4.71
CA GLY A 44 -18.22 -24.11 -4.83
C GLY A 44 -18.41 -25.27 -3.85
N LYS A 45 -17.59 -25.36 -2.80
CA LYS A 45 -17.68 -26.39 -1.75
C LYS A 45 -18.69 -26.01 -0.66
N LEU A 46 -18.90 -24.70 -0.47
CA LEU A 46 -19.81 -24.14 0.52
C LEU A 46 -20.92 -23.32 -0.17
N HIS A 47 -22.17 -23.63 0.15
CA HIS A 47 -23.32 -22.87 -0.30
C HIS A 47 -23.89 -22.08 0.88
N VAL A 48 -23.70 -20.76 0.87
CA VAL A 48 -24.11 -19.86 1.97
C VAL A 48 -25.51 -19.29 1.73
N PHE A 49 -25.95 -19.24 0.47
CA PHE A 49 -27.26 -18.70 0.10
C PHE A 49 -28.27 -19.81 -0.14
N ASP A 50 -29.54 -19.53 0.20
CA ASP A 50 -30.64 -20.40 -0.10
C ASP A 50 -30.74 -20.72 -1.61
N LYS A 51 -31.45 -21.77 -1.94
CA LYS A 51 -31.60 -22.31 -3.30
C LYS A 51 -32.02 -21.31 -4.38
N ASP A 52 -32.50 -20.13 -3.97
CA ASP A 52 -32.95 -19.06 -4.87
C ASP A 52 -31.80 -18.14 -5.34
N TRP A 53 -30.58 -18.32 -4.82
CA TRP A 53 -29.39 -17.57 -5.23
C TRP A 53 -28.27 -18.53 -5.68
N PRO A 54 -28.45 -19.19 -6.84
CA PRO A 54 -27.50 -20.23 -7.27
C PRO A 54 -26.16 -19.69 -7.78
N GLU A 55 -26.04 -18.39 -8.03
CA GLU A 55 -24.85 -17.75 -8.59
C GLU A 55 -24.48 -16.46 -7.84
N LEU A 56 -23.19 -16.14 -7.83
CA LEU A 56 -22.71 -14.85 -7.36
C LEU A 56 -23.36 -13.72 -8.16
N PRO A 57 -24.00 -12.73 -7.52
CA PRO A 57 -24.62 -11.63 -8.22
C PRO A 57 -23.56 -10.75 -8.86
N PHE A 58 -23.45 -10.76 -10.18
CA PHE A 58 -22.61 -9.81 -10.90
C PHE A 58 -23.27 -8.44 -10.95
N ALA A 59 -22.49 -7.39 -10.67
CA ALA A 59 -22.94 -6.02 -10.84
C ALA A 59 -23.08 -5.68 -12.33
N HIS A 60 -24.18 -5.02 -12.71
CA HIS A 60 -24.45 -4.59 -14.07
C HIS A 60 -24.70 -3.08 -14.13
N ARG A 61 -24.31 -2.45 -15.25
CA ARG A 61 -24.58 -1.04 -15.56
C ARG A 61 -24.18 -0.09 -14.42
N GLU A 62 -25.12 0.69 -13.91
CA GLU A 62 -24.97 1.67 -12.83
C GLU A 62 -24.57 1.07 -11.49
N HIS A 63 -24.67 -0.24 -11.31
CA HIS A 63 -24.26 -0.96 -10.10
C HIS A 63 -22.79 -1.41 -10.14
N ILE A 64 -22.09 -1.22 -11.27
CA ILE A 64 -20.64 -1.47 -11.35
C ILE A 64 -19.93 -0.45 -10.46
N GLY A 65 -19.07 -0.95 -9.56
CA GLY A 65 -18.31 -0.10 -8.64
C GLY A 65 -17.36 0.86 -9.35
N CYS A 66 -16.98 1.91 -8.64
CA CYS A 66 -16.00 2.88 -9.12
C CYS A 66 -14.93 3.15 -8.06
N THR A 67 -13.79 3.69 -8.50
CA THR A 67 -12.74 4.14 -7.58
C THR A 67 -13.13 5.48 -6.96
N VAL A 68 -13.00 5.57 -5.64
CA VAL A 68 -13.22 6.80 -4.88
C VAL A 68 -11.93 7.14 -4.14
N ASP A 69 -11.39 8.36 -4.33
CA ASP A 69 -10.28 8.85 -3.51
C ASP A 69 -10.80 9.34 -2.15
N TYR A 70 -10.52 8.56 -1.10
CA TYR A 70 -10.90 8.90 0.26
C TYR A 70 -9.81 9.75 0.94
N VAL A 71 -9.71 11.00 0.53
CA VAL A 71 -8.70 11.98 1.00
C VAL A 71 -8.67 12.10 2.52
N SER A 72 -9.84 12.11 3.18
CA SER A 72 -9.94 12.22 4.65
C SER A 72 -9.27 11.04 5.35
N GLY A 73 -9.43 9.82 4.84
CA GLY A 73 -8.77 8.62 5.37
C GLY A 73 -7.27 8.70 5.21
N ARG A 74 -6.80 9.07 4.02
CA ARG A 74 -5.37 9.27 3.74
C ARG A 74 -4.75 10.31 4.68
N ASN A 75 -5.37 11.47 4.83
CA ASN A 75 -4.87 12.52 5.71
C ASN A 75 -4.85 12.12 7.18
N ARG A 76 -5.83 11.33 7.63
CA ARG A 76 -5.84 10.78 8.99
C ARG A 76 -4.65 9.84 9.20
N TYR A 77 -4.36 8.97 8.22
CA TYR A 77 -3.21 8.07 8.28
C TYR A 77 -1.88 8.83 8.28
N VAL A 78 -1.73 9.84 7.41
CA VAL A 78 -0.55 10.73 7.41
C VAL A 78 -0.38 11.40 8.79
N GLY A 79 -1.44 11.93 9.37
CA GLY A 79 -1.41 12.52 10.70
C GLY A 79 -1.00 11.52 11.79
N TYR A 80 -1.49 10.31 11.72
CA TYR A 80 -1.08 9.23 12.61
C TYR A 80 0.42 8.92 12.48
N LEU A 81 0.93 8.76 11.27
CA LEU A 81 2.37 8.51 11.04
C LEU A 81 3.24 9.65 11.58
N ILE A 82 2.85 10.91 11.36
CA ILE A 82 3.55 12.08 11.91
C ILE A 82 3.59 12.02 13.44
N SER A 83 2.50 11.61 14.08
CA SER A 83 2.41 11.52 15.54
C SER A 83 3.33 10.48 16.18
N LEU A 84 3.81 9.51 15.39
CA LEU A 84 4.81 8.52 15.84
C LEU A 84 6.23 9.08 15.87
N GLY A 85 6.46 10.23 15.22
CA GLY A 85 7.78 10.86 15.16
C GLY A 85 8.16 11.45 16.51
N LEU A 86 9.19 10.89 17.16
CA LEU A 86 9.70 11.38 18.44
C LEU A 86 10.67 12.56 18.29
N TYR A 87 11.26 12.71 17.10
CA TYR A 87 12.30 13.72 16.84
C TYR A 87 12.05 14.42 15.51
N SER A 88 12.49 15.67 15.42
CA SER A 88 12.47 16.44 14.17
C SER A 88 13.61 16.05 13.25
N PHE A 89 13.32 15.98 11.95
CA PHE A 89 14.33 15.82 10.89
C PHE A 89 14.81 17.16 10.31
N ARG A 90 14.62 18.26 11.03
CA ARG A 90 15.02 19.59 10.56
C ARG A 90 16.51 19.64 10.19
N GLY A 91 16.79 20.14 8.98
CA GLY A 91 18.15 20.23 8.45
C GLY A 91 18.69 18.94 7.83
N ARG A 92 17.88 17.87 7.79
CA ARG A 92 18.24 16.62 7.12
C ARG A 92 17.71 16.61 5.69
N ARG A 93 18.55 16.15 4.76
CA ARG A 93 18.17 15.83 3.37
C ARG A 93 17.95 14.34 3.28
N ILE A 94 16.74 13.94 2.96
CA ILE A 94 16.32 12.52 2.95
C ILE A 94 15.87 12.15 1.55
N ALA A 95 16.44 11.08 1.00
CA ALA A 95 15.97 10.47 -0.24
C ALA A 95 14.96 9.37 0.06
N LEU A 96 13.86 9.33 -0.70
CA LEU A 96 12.80 8.35 -0.56
C LEU A 96 12.61 7.63 -1.89
N ASP A 97 12.68 6.31 -1.88
CA ASP A 97 12.30 5.46 -3.00
C ASP A 97 10.96 4.79 -2.68
N CYS A 98 9.91 5.20 -3.39
CA CYS A 98 8.55 4.73 -3.16
C CYS A 98 8.18 3.48 -3.97
N ALA A 99 9.12 2.86 -4.69
CA ALA A 99 8.89 1.65 -5.51
C ALA A 99 7.70 1.76 -6.49
N ASN A 100 7.26 2.97 -6.85
CA ASN A 100 5.98 3.22 -7.54
C ASN A 100 4.80 2.50 -6.88
N GLY A 101 4.83 2.34 -5.57
CA GLY A 101 3.87 1.61 -4.74
C GLY A 101 3.07 2.55 -3.83
N ALA A 102 2.48 2.00 -2.77
CA ALA A 102 1.52 2.68 -1.88
C ALA A 102 2.08 3.93 -1.17
N SER A 103 3.39 3.99 -0.93
CA SER A 103 4.05 5.13 -0.26
C SER A 103 4.15 6.41 -1.12
N TRP A 104 3.89 6.35 -2.43
CA TRP A 104 4.14 7.43 -3.38
C TRP A 104 3.52 8.78 -2.99
N ASN A 105 2.32 8.78 -2.43
CA ASN A 105 1.57 9.99 -2.07
C ASN A 105 1.52 10.26 -0.55
N ILE A 106 2.27 9.48 0.24
CA ILE A 106 2.26 9.54 1.70
C ILE A 106 3.65 9.88 2.24
N ALA A 107 4.69 9.17 1.79
CA ALA A 107 6.01 9.24 2.38
C ALA A 107 6.57 10.67 2.43
N LYS A 108 6.55 11.38 1.29
CA LYS A 108 7.02 12.77 1.24
C LYS A 108 6.29 13.67 2.24
N ALA A 109 4.98 13.58 2.32
CA ALA A 109 4.18 14.42 3.21
C ALA A 109 4.53 14.20 4.70
N VAL A 110 4.79 12.94 5.09
CA VAL A 110 5.18 12.60 6.47
C VAL A 110 6.55 13.16 6.80
N PHE A 111 7.57 12.92 5.96
CA PHE A 111 8.93 13.37 6.22
C PHE A 111 9.07 14.89 6.17
N ASP A 112 8.39 15.56 5.23
CA ASP A 112 8.34 17.03 5.17
C ASP A 112 7.71 17.63 6.43
N ALA A 113 6.60 17.06 6.90
CA ALA A 113 5.95 17.51 8.13
C ALA A 113 6.83 17.31 9.39
N LEU A 114 7.70 16.30 9.39
CA LEU A 114 8.71 16.09 10.44
C LEU A 114 9.93 17.00 10.27
N GLY A 115 9.96 17.82 9.23
CA GLY A 115 10.98 18.87 9.03
C GLY A 115 12.13 18.50 8.09
N ALA A 116 12.09 17.35 7.42
CA ALA A 116 13.10 16.98 6.44
C ALA A 116 13.00 17.81 5.15
N THR A 117 14.11 17.88 4.42
CA THR A 117 14.11 18.24 2.99
C THR A 117 14.12 16.94 2.19
N THR A 118 12.99 16.57 1.62
CA THR A 118 12.83 15.27 0.94
C THR A 118 13.03 15.35 -0.55
N LEU A 119 13.79 14.40 -1.09
CA LEU A 119 13.89 14.11 -2.52
C LEU A 119 13.31 12.72 -2.77
N VAL A 120 12.42 12.60 -3.76
CA VAL A 120 11.67 11.36 -3.98
C VAL A 120 11.96 10.83 -5.37
N ILE A 121 12.16 9.52 -5.47
CA ILE A 121 12.25 8.76 -6.71
C ILE A 121 11.20 7.66 -6.73
N ASN A 122 10.90 7.16 -7.93
CA ASN A 122 9.95 6.05 -8.12
C ASN A 122 8.59 6.30 -7.42
N ALA A 123 8.01 7.49 -7.64
CA ALA A 123 6.76 7.93 -7.05
C ALA A 123 5.68 8.27 -8.10
N GLU A 124 5.75 7.66 -9.27
CA GLU A 124 4.81 7.86 -10.38
C GLU A 124 4.19 6.52 -10.81
N PRO A 125 3.30 5.93 -9.98
CA PRO A 125 2.69 4.64 -10.28
C PRO A 125 1.82 4.71 -11.54
N ASN A 126 1.99 3.76 -12.44
CA ASN A 126 1.20 3.65 -13.68
C ASN A 126 0.46 2.30 -13.82
N GLY A 127 0.45 1.49 -12.75
CA GLY A 127 -0.16 0.18 -12.72
C GLY A 127 0.71 -0.96 -13.26
N LEU A 128 1.85 -0.66 -13.90
CA LEU A 128 2.74 -1.65 -14.52
C LEU A 128 4.19 -1.56 -14.01
N ASN A 129 4.52 -0.55 -13.23
CA ASN A 129 5.89 -0.23 -12.83
C ASN A 129 6.20 -0.42 -11.34
N ILE A 130 5.26 -0.95 -10.56
CA ILE A 130 5.49 -1.23 -9.14
C ILE A 130 6.68 -2.18 -8.97
N ASN A 131 7.60 -1.86 -8.06
CA ASN A 131 8.83 -2.61 -7.75
C ASN A 131 9.81 -2.83 -8.93
N ARG A 132 9.55 -2.24 -10.10
CA ARG A 132 10.42 -2.42 -11.26
C ARG A 132 11.71 -1.62 -11.08
N ASP A 133 12.83 -2.31 -10.88
CA ASP A 133 14.16 -1.72 -10.65
C ASP A 133 14.13 -0.62 -9.57
N ALA A 134 13.29 -0.78 -8.55
CA ALA A 134 12.95 0.23 -7.57
C ALA A 134 12.67 -0.38 -6.20
N GLY A 135 12.74 0.48 -5.17
CA GLY A 135 12.37 0.15 -3.81
C GLY A 135 13.34 -0.77 -3.07
N SER A 136 12.84 -1.39 -2.01
CA SER A 136 13.67 -2.16 -1.06
C SER A 136 14.35 -3.40 -1.65
N THR A 137 13.83 -3.95 -2.74
CA THR A 137 14.43 -5.09 -3.43
C THR A 137 15.50 -4.69 -4.47
N HIS A 138 15.60 -3.41 -4.82
CA HIS A 138 16.52 -2.87 -5.83
C HIS A 138 17.18 -1.57 -5.35
N ILE A 139 17.83 -1.62 -4.20
CA ILE A 139 18.35 -0.44 -3.48
C ILE A 139 19.48 0.33 -4.23
N GLY A 140 20.11 -0.28 -5.24
CA GLY A 140 21.24 0.35 -5.94
C GLY A 140 20.92 1.70 -6.58
N GLY A 141 19.70 1.88 -7.09
CA GLY A 141 19.23 3.16 -7.62
C GLY A 141 19.19 4.25 -6.54
N LEU A 142 18.64 3.94 -5.37
CA LEU A 142 18.59 4.85 -4.24
C LEU A 142 19.99 5.19 -3.71
N GLN A 143 20.90 4.21 -3.59
CA GLN A 143 22.28 4.44 -3.13
C GLN A 143 22.98 5.46 -4.00
N LYS A 144 22.90 5.31 -5.33
CA LYS A 144 23.46 6.27 -6.29
C LYS A 144 22.82 7.64 -6.12
N PHE A 145 21.50 7.71 -6.04
CA PHE A 145 20.74 8.96 -5.89
C PHE A 145 21.12 9.71 -4.61
N VAL A 146 21.28 9.02 -3.47
CA VAL A 146 21.71 9.59 -2.18
C VAL A 146 23.06 10.28 -2.31
N VAL A 147 24.04 9.63 -2.93
CA VAL A 147 25.39 10.17 -3.12
C VAL A 147 25.38 11.38 -4.05
N GLU A 148 24.72 11.26 -5.22
CA GLU A 148 24.68 12.32 -6.23
C GLU A 148 23.97 13.57 -5.74
N ASN A 149 22.98 13.42 -4.86
CA ASN A 149 22.19 14.53 -4.34
C ASN A 149 22.62 14.99 -2.94
N HIS A 150 23.72 14.46 -2.42
CA HIS A 150 24.24 14.80 -1.08
C HIS A 150 23.16 14.66 0.01
N CYS A 151 22.41 13.56 -0.01
CA CYS A 151 21.46 13.27 1.04
C CYS A 151 22.15 12.67 2.26
N ASP A 152 21.63 12.97 3.47
CA ASP A 152 22.16 12.41 4.72
C ASP A 152 21.82 10.91 4.82
N VAL A 153 20.65 10.50 4.27
CA VAL A 153 20.16 9.13 4.32
C VAL A 153 19.14 8.91 3.21
N GLY A 154 18.94 7.64 2.82
CA GLY A 154 17.87 7.21 1.92
C GLY A 154 17.04 6.08 2.53
N PHE A 155 15.74 6.10 2.26
CA PHE A 155 14.81 5.03 2.64
C PHE A 155 14.12 4.47 1.40
N ALA A 156 14.20 3.15 1.24
CA ALA A 156 13.55 2.41 0.16
C ALA A 156 12.41 1.58 0.72
N PHE A 157 11.21 1.81 0.22
CA PHE A 157 10.02 1.03 0.55
C PHE A 157 9.81 -0.08 -0.48
N ASP A 158 9.03 -1.10 -0.14
CA ASP A 158 8.48 -2.02 -1.13
C ASP A 158 7.08 -1.56 -1.60
N GLY A 159 6.44 -2.31 -2.47
CA GLY A 159 5.21 -1.89 -3.14
C GLY A 159 4.04 -1.57 -2.21
N ASP A 160 3.85 -2.30 -1.12
CA ASP A 160 2.82 -2.03 -0.10
C ASP A 160 3.36 -1.29 1.15
N ALA A 161 4.66 -0.96 1.13
CA ALA A 161 5.34 -0.15 2.13
C ALA A 161 5.33 -0.73 3.56
N ASP A 162 5.23 -2.05 3.70
CA ASP A 162 5.37 -2.75 4.97
C ASP A 162 6.84 -3.10 5.30
N ARG A 163 7.76 -2.90 4.33
CA ARG A 163 9.21 -3.05 4.47
C ARG A 163 9.90 -1.75 4.11
N CYS A 164 10.96 -1.46 4.85
CA CYS A 164 11.82 -0.30 4.60
C CYS A 164 13.29 -0.68 4.80
N LEU A 165 14.12 -0.35 3.81
CA LEU A 165 15.58 -0.41 3.91
C LEU A 165 16.16 1.00 3.94
N CYS A 166 17.30 1.13 4.63
CA CYS A 166 18.04 2.37 4.79
C CYS A 166 19.48 2.19 4.28
#